data_108c63893a610bed9bafcd589a5de052
#
_entry.id   108c63893a610bed9bafcd589a5de052
#
_cell.length_a   1.000
_cell.length_b   1.000
_cell.length_c   1.000
_cell.angle_alpha   90.00
_cell.angle_beta   90.00
_cell.angle_gamma   90.00
#
_symmetry.space_group_name_H-M   'P 1'
#
loop_
_entity.id
_entity.type
_entity.pdbx_description
1 polymer ?
#
loop_
_entity_poly.entity_id
_entity_poly.type
_entity_poly.pdbx_seq_one_letter_code
_entity_poly.pdbx_strand_id
1 'polypeptide(L)'
;MVKGTKDLGNNRYRETFGRYFEDFEIGHIYEHRPGRTITQSDNTWFTLLTMNTHPLHFDEEYGKATEFGKTLVNSTFTVGVMVGMSVSDVSQKAIANLG
;
A
#
# COMPACT_ATOMS: atom_id res chain seq x y z
N MET A 1 0.53 -16.25 26.63
CA MET A 1 0.36 -14.92 26.02
C MET A 1 -0.23 -15.07 24.62
N VAL A 2 -1.12 -14.19 24.25
CA VAL A 2 -1.70 -14.18 22.91
C VAL A 2 -0.69 -13.58 21.92
N LYS A 3 -0.31 -14.35 20.90
CA LYS A 3 0.69 -13.93 19.93
C LYS A 3 0.25 -12.68 19.17
N GLY A 4 1.20 -11.79 18.88
CA GLY A 4 0.94 -10.58 18.13
C GLY A 4 0.13 -9.55 18.90
N THR A 5 0.08 -9.66 20.21
CA THR A 5 -0.70 -8.74 21.05
C THR A 5 0.10 -8.25 22.23
N LYS A 6 -0.38 -7.14 22.80
CA LYS A 6 0.04 -6.62 24.10
C LYS A 6 -1.06 -6.88 25.10
N ASP A 7 -0.70 -7.49 26.23
CA ASP A 7 -1.62 -7.73 27.34
C ASP A 7 -1.89 -6.42 28.08
N LEU A 8 -3.16 -6.04 28.19
CA LEU A 8 -3.59 -4.83 28.89
C LEU A 8 -4.15 -5.14 30.30
N GLY A 9 -4.13 -6.40 30.72
CA GLY A 9 -4.76 -6.84 31.95
C GLY A 9 -6.25 -7.12 31.78
N ASN A 10 -6.83 -7.84 32.74
CA ASN A 10 -8.27 -8.18 32.75
C ASN A 10 -8.74 -8.90 31.48
N ASN A 11 -7.90 -9.79 30.94
CA ASN A 11 -8.18 -10.53 29.70
C ASN A 11 -8.40 -9.64 28.48
N ARG A 12 -7.82 -8.46 28.49
CA ARG A 12 -7.87 -7.50 27.37
C ARG A 12 -6.55 -7.49 26.62
N TYR A 13 -6.61 -7.56 25.31
CA TYR A 13 -5.45 -7.64 24.42
C TYR A 13 -5.59 -6.64 23.31
N ARG A 14 -4.47 -6.05 22.91
CA ARG A 14 -4.40 -5.11 21.79
C ARG A 14 -3.39 -5.61 20.78
N GLU A 15 -3.74 -5.61 19.51
CA GLU A 15 -2.80 -5.98 18.47
C GLU A 15 -1.59 -5.05 18.47
N THR A 16 -0.44 -5.62 18.14
CA THR A 16 0.78 -4.87 17.89
C THR A 16 1.07 -4.86 16.40
N PHE A 17 1.43 -3.71 15.87
CA PHE A 17 1.71 -3.52 14.47
C PHE A 17 3.11 -2.96 14.26
N GLY A 18 3.72 -3.31 13.12
CA GLY A 18 5.04 -2.86 12.77
C GLY A 18 6.15 -3.62 13.46
N ARG A 19 7.37 -3.28 13.08
CA ARG A 19 8.59 -3.92 13.61
C ARG A 19 9.62 -2.88 13.93
N TYR A 20 10.44 -3.16 14.94
CA TYR A 20 11.66 -2.41 15.19
C TYR A 20 12.79 -2.93 14.31
N PHE A 21 13.84 -2.16 14.15
CA PHE A 21 15.00 -2.56 13.36
C PHE A 21 15.53 -3.94 13.76
N GLU A 22 15.56 -4.22 15.05
CA GLU A 22 16.08 -5.46 15.63
C GLU A 22 15.22 -6.69 15.30
N ASP A 23 13.97 -6.48 14.88
CA ASP A 23 13.05 -7.57 14.54
C ASP A 23 13.29 -8.13 13.14
N PHE A 24 14.06 -7.42 12.32
CA PHE A 24 14.34 -7.83 10.94
C PHE A 24 15.56 -8.73 10.87
N GLU A 25 15.47 -9.77 10.06
CA GLU A 25 16.59 -10.65 9.75
C GLU A 25 16.79 -10.73 8.24
N ILE A 26 18.07 -10.77 7.82
CA ILE A 26 18.42 -10.91 6.41
C ILE A 26 17.90 -12.25 5.89
N GLY A 27 17.23 -12.22 4.74
CA GLY A 27 16.67 -13.41 4.12
C GLY A 27 15.22 -13.70 4.47
N HIS A 28 14.65 -13.00 5.45
CA HIS A 28 13.22 -13.14 5.77
C HIS A 28 12.37 -12.48 4.69
N ILE A 29 11.22 -13.11 4.41
CA ILE A 29 10.25 -12.63 3.44
C ILE A 29 8.94 -12.36 4.19
N TYR A 30 8.39 -11.16 3.99
CA TYR A 30 7.12 -10.75 4.60
C TYR A 30 6.04 -10.69 3.53
N GLU A 31 5.04 -11.55 3.63
CA GLU A 31 3.90 -11.58 2.73
C GLU A 31 2.79 -10.73 3.32
N HIS A 32 2.53 -9.58 2.71
CA HIS A 32 1.57 -8.61 3.23
C HIS A 32 0.13 -8.99 2.90
N ARG A 33 -0.75 -8.78 3.85
CA ARG A 33 -2.18 -9.01 3.73
C ARG A 33 -2.96 -7.96 4.51
N PRO A 34 -4.21 -7.66 4.14
CA PRO A 34 -4.88 -8.11 2.91
C PRO A 34 -4.36 -7.39 1.69
N GLY A 35 -4.68 -7.94 0.51
CA GLY A 35 -4.55 -7.25 -0.75
C GLY A 35 -5.87 -6.61 -1.16
N ARG A 36 -5.89 -5.97 -2.31
CA ARG A 36 -7.13 -5.42 -2.89
C ARG A 36 -7.02 -5.39 -4.41
N THR A 37 -8.18 -5.38 -5.06
CA THR A 37 -8.24 -5.11 -6.50
C THR A 37 -8.23 -3.61 -6.74
N ILE A 38 -7.38 -3.16 -7.66
CA ILE A 38 -7.37 -1.77 -8.11
C ILE A 38 -8.38 -1.63 -9.25
N THR A 39 -9.26 -0.64 -9.13
CA THR A 39 -10.27 -0.35 -10.15
C THR A 39 -9.88 0.88 -10.97
N GLN A 40 -10.54 1.07 -12.13
CA GLN A 40 -10.34 2.28 -12.94
C GLN A 40 -10.74 3.54 -12.17
N SER A 41 -11.78 3.45 -11.34
CA SER A 41 -12.19 4.58 -10.49
C SER A 41 -11.07 5.00 -9.54
N ASP A 42 -10.39 4.04 -8.91
CA ASP A 42 -9.24 4.32 -8.04
C ASP A 42 -8.16 5.08 -8.80
N ASN A 43 -7.83 4.59 -10.00
CA ASN A 43 -6.79 5.19 -10.84
C ASN A 43 -7.15 6.63 -11.23
N THR A 44 -8.36 6.84 -11.68
CA THR A 44 -8.86 8.16 -12.06
C THR A 44 -8.82 9.14 -10.89
N TRP A 45 -9.38 8.73 -9.74
CA TRP A 45 -9.41 9.57 -8.55
C TRP A 45 -8.01 9.94 -8.07
N PHE A 46 -7.15 8.96 -7.93
CA PHE A 46 -5.79 9.21 -7.44
C PHE A 46 -5.02 10.13 -8.39
N THR A 47 -5.11 9.86 -9.69
CA THR A 47 -4.40 10.63 -10.71
C THR A 47 -4.81 12.09 -10.66
N LEU A 48 -6.10 12.37 -10.64
CA LEU A 48 -6.61 13.75 -10.61
C LEU A 48 -6.37 14.40 -9.26
N LEU A 49 -6.50 13.65 -8.16
CA LEU A 49 -6.24 14.17 -6.81
C LEU A 49 -4.79 14.64 -6.65
N THR A 50 -3.87 13.99 -7.33
CA THR A 50 -2.46 14.37 -7.29
C THR A 50 -2.06 15.35 -8.39
N MET A 51 -3.05 15.94 -9.06
CA MET A 51 -2.87 16.95 -10.12
C MET A 51 -2.17 16.42 -11.37
N ASN A 52 -2.19 15.13 -11.59
CA ASN A 52 -1.68 14.52 -12.82
C ASN A 52 -2.80 14.52 -13.85
N THR A 53 -2.57 15.21 -14.95
CA THR A 53 -3.59 15.36 -16.00
C THR A 53 -3.29 14.55 -17.24
N HIS A 54 -2.40 13.57 -17.14
CA HIS A 54 -2.08 12.73 -18.29
C HIS A 54 -3.25 11.80 -18.61
N PRO A 55 -3.86 11.93 -19.80
CA PRO A 55 -5.07 11.18 -20.16
C PRO A 55 -4.87 9.66 -20.21
N LEU A 56 -3.64 9.18 -20.29
CA LEU A 56 -3.34 7.75 -20.29
C LEU A 56 -3.93 7.03 -19.07
N HIS A 57 -4.12 7.74 -17.96
CA HIS A 57 -4.59 7.12 -16.72
C HIS A 57 -6.11 7.14 -16.56
N PHE A 58 -6.83 8.03 -17.23
CA PHE A 58 -8.27 8.18 -16.98
C PHE A 58 -9.13 8.33 -18.24
N ASP A 59 -8.56 8.44 -19.42
CA ASP A 59 -9.32 8.59 -20.66
C ASP A 59 -9.23 7.30 -21.48
N GLU A 60 -10.33 6.55 -21.50
CA GLU A 60 -10.37 5.25 -22.19
C GLU A 60 -10.11 5.39 -23.69
N GLU A 61 -10.64 6.42 -24.33
CA GLU A 61 -10.42 6.63 -25.76
C GLU A 61 -8.96 6.95 -26.06
N TYR A 62 -8.34 7.75 -25.21
CA TYR A 62 -6.90 7.99 -25.32
C TYR A 62 -6.12 6.69 -25.14
N GLY A 63 -6.45 5.90 -24.13
CA GLY A 63 -5.79 4.63 -23.86
C GLY A 63 -5.89 3.66 -25.02
N LYS A 64 -7.06 3.58 -25.67
CA LYS A 64 -7.28 2.72 -26.84
C LYS A 64 -6.39 3.11 -28.00
N ALA A 65 -6.07 4.38 -28.15
CA ALA A 65 -5.23 4.89 -29.25
C ALA A 65 -3.74 4.70 -28.99
N THR A 66 -3.34 4.31 -27.78
CA THR A 66 -1.94 4.06 -27.46
C THR A 66 -1.53 2.62 -27.84
N GLU A 67 -0.23 2.36 -27.83
CA GLU A 67 0.30 1.01 -28.06
C GLU A 67 -0.21 -0.02 -27.03
N PHE A 68 -0.69 0.44 -25.85
CA PHE A 68 -1.19 -0.43 -24.79
C PHE A 68 -2.64 -0.86 -25.00
N GLY A 69 -3.41 -0.14 -25.82
CA GLY A 69 -4.80 -0.44 -26.13
C GLY A 69 -5.78 -0.20 -24.99
N LYS A 70 -5.35 0.39 -23.88
CA LYS A 70 -6.15 0.63 -22.68
C LYS A 70 -5.47 1.68 -21.81
N THR A 71 -6.19 2.15 -20.77
CA THR A 71 -5.59 3.01 -19.75
C THR A 71 -4.58 2.22 -18.91
N LEU A 72 -3.57 2.91 -18.40
CA LEU A 72 -2.59 2.34 -17.48
C LEU A 72 -2.78 2.92 -16.09
N VAL A 73 -2.50 2.11 -15.07
CA VAL A 73 -2.51 2.57 -13.69
C VAL A 73 -1.34 3.53 -13.47
N ASN A 74 -1.64 4.64 -12.80
CA ASN A 74 -0.61 5.59 -12.37
C ASN A 74 0.38 4.89 -11.44
N SER A 75 1.65 4.87 -11.78
CA SER A 75 2.66 4.13 -11.02
C SER A 75 2.85 4.64 -9.60
N THR A 76 2.62 5.94 -9.36
CA THR A 76 2.68 6.48 -8.00
C THR A 76 1.54 5.95 -7.13
N PHE A 77 0.38 5.66 -7.73
CA PHE A 77 -0.69 4.96 -7.02
C PHE A 77 -0.25 3.54 -6.64
N THR A 78 0.36 2.82 -7.56
CA THR A 78 0.88 1.47 -7.30
C THR A 78 1.88 1.49 -6.15
N VAL A 79 2.81 2.44 -6.15
CA VAL A 79 3.78 2.60 -5.05
C VAL A 79 3.06 2.88 -3.73
N GLY A 80 2.06 3.76 -3.75
CA GLY A 80 1.27 4.07 -2.56
C GLY A 80 0.59 2.83 -1.97
N VAL A 81 0.00 1.99 -2.83
CA VAL A 81 -0.64 0.74 -2.39
C VAL A 81 0.39 -0.23 -1.81
N MET A 82 1.53 -0.38 -2.45
CA MET A 82 2.59 -1.26 -1.96
C MET A 82 3.07 -0.83 -0.58
N VAL A 83 3.37 0.46 -0.42
CA VAL A 83 3.80 1.01 0.88
C VAL A 83 2.69 0.85 1.91
N GLY A 84 1.45 1.18 1.54
CA GLY A 84 0.30 1.08 2.44
C GLY A 84 0.09 -0.34 2.96
N MET A 85 0.19 -1.33 2.09
CA MET A 85 0.04 -2.74 2.47
C MET A 85 1.12 -3.22 3.44
N SER A 86 2.28 -2.58 3.44
CA SER A 86 3.40 -2.98 4.30
C SER A 86 3.35 -2.34 5.69
N VAL A 87 2.49 -1.35 5.92
CA VAL A 87 2.50 -0.53 7.14
C VAL A 87 2.29 -1.37 8.40
N SER A 88 1.20 -2.13 8.46
CA SER A 88 0.86 -2.87 9.67
C SER A 88 1.88 -3.95 10.01
N ASP A 89 2.51 -4.52 8.99
CA ASP A 89 3.47 -5.62 9.14
C ASP A 89 4.89 -5.12 9.38
N VAL A 90 5.28 -4.02 8.76
CA VAL A 90 6.67 -3.60 8.70
C VAL A 90 6.91 -2.24 9.35
N SER A 91 6.21 -1.18 8.92
CA SER A 91 6.65 0.19 9.17
C SER A 91 5.90 0.95 10.25
N GLN A 92 4.84 0.41 10.84
CA GLN A 92 3.98 1.18 11.75
C GLN A 92 4.70 1.68 13.00
N LYS A 93 5.81 1.06 13.39
CA LYS A 93 6.63 1.53 14.50
C LYS A 93 7.72 2.51 14.11
N ALA A 94 7.88 2.78 12.81
CA ALA A 94 8.85 3.76 12.33
C ALA A 94 8.44 5.17 12.73
N ILE A 95 9.43 6.00 13.00
CA ILE A 95 9.19 7.42 13.33
C ILE A 95 8.76 8.18 12.08
N ALA A 96 9.41 7.89 10.95
CA ALA A 96 9.13 8.55 9.68
C ALA A 96 9.61 7.66 8.52
N ASN A 97 9.00 7.90 7.35
CA ASN A 97 9.46 7.32 6.09
C ASN A 97 10.20 8.42 5.34
N LEU A 98 11.48 8.24 5.15
CA LEU A 98 12.36 9.26 4.57
C LEU A 98 12.73 8.99 3.10
N GLY A 99 12.07 8.06 2.47
CA GLY A 99 12.31 7.78 1.06
C GLY A 99 12.68 6.36 0.71
#